data_35fd90ad67f8ae48ad13f7b2ee5b8e4d
#
_entry.id   35fd90ad67f8ae48ad13f7b2ee5b8e4d
#
_cell.length_a   1.000
_cell.length_b   1.000
_cell.length_c   1.000
_cell.angle_alpha   90.00
_cell.angle_beta   90.00
_cell.angle_gamma   90.00
#
_symmetry.space_group_name_H-M   'P 1'
#
loop_
_entity.id
_entity.type
_entity.pdbx_description
1 polymer ?
#
loop_
_entity_poly.entity_id
_entity_poly.type
_entity_poly.pdbx_seq_one_letter_code
_entity_poly.pdbx_strand_id
1 'polypeptide(L)'
;MRQVTNFFNHWLFIMTCKLKNFLSLLILLYFLFCVEIAFSQPKHAISMYDTPQLPHDFVSLPYASQSAQKGGVLRIGAVGSFDSVNPHIIKGRSPWQLRFWNYETLMGRSWDEPFTLYGLLAESIETGPNREWVEFTIRREAKFSDNSPVTVEDIIWSYKTLGTIGHWRYRGLWKKIESIEKTGQRKVKITFNEDNPELALLAGMRPILKKTQWDNIDFEKSSIETIPISTAAYVISNIEPGKSITMARNPDYWGTNLPFRKGTLNF
;
A
#
# COMPACT_ATOMS: atom_id res chain seq x y z
N MET A 1 64.88 22.47 46.68
CA MET A 1 64.57 21.58 45.53
C MET A 1 63.26 20.77 45.70
N ARG A 2 62.91 20.23 46.85
CA ARG A 2 61.68 19.39 47.04
C ARG A 2 60.33 20.12 46.81
N GLN A 3 60.21 21.42 47.06
CA GLN A 3 58.95 22.14 46.88
C GLN A 3 58.59 22.45 45.39
N VAL A 4 59.55 22.62 44.52
CA VAL A 4 59.33 22.90 43.10
C VAL A 4 58.88 21.65 42.36
N THR A 5 59.41 20.46 42.76
CA THR A 5 58.99 19.18 42.18
C THR A 5 57.55 18.80 42.51
N ASN A 6 57.05 19.11 43.72
CA ASN A 6 55.68 18.88 44.14
C ASN A 6 54.68 19.77 43.39
N PHE A 7 55.04 21.01 43.12
CA PHE A 7 54.20 21.95 42.35
C PHE A 7 54.06 21.53 40.93
N PHE A 8 55.16 21.02 40.29
CA PHE A 8 55.17 20.58 38.92
C PHE A 8 54.36 19.29 38.74
N ASN A 9 54.44 18.34 39.70
CA ASN A 9 53.67 17.09 39.69
C ASN A 9 52.15 17.36 39.88
N HIS A 10 51.81 18.30 40.74
CA HIS A 10 50.40 18.66 40.99
C HIS A 10 49.80 19.37 39.76
N TRP A 11 50.53 20.21 39.07
CA TRP A 11 50.13 20.87 37.85
C TRP A 11 49.96 19.89 36.68
N LEU A 12 50.88 18.93 36.55
CA LEU A 12 50.79 17.83 35.54
C LEU A 12 49.57 16.95 35.78
N PHE A 13 49.26 16.62 37.04
CA PHE A 13 48.07 15.85 37.42
C PHE A 13 46.77 16.58 37.06
N ILE A 14 46.67 17.85 37.31
CA ILE A 14 45.49 18.68 36.95
C ILE A 14 45.32 18.75 35.43
N MET A 15 46.41 18.93 34.66
CA MET A 15 46.36 18.92 33.20
C MET A 15 45.91 17.57 32.62
N THR A 16 46.44 16.48 33.13
CA THR A 16 46.03 15.15 32.67
C THR A 16 44.57 14.81 33.00
N CYS A 17 44.07 15.27 34.17
CA CYS A 17 42.68 15.11 34.56
C CYS A 17 41.74 15.93 33.67
N LYS A 18 42.10 17.17 33.35
CA LYS A 18 41.31 18.04 32.43
C LYS A 18 41.33 17.49 30.99
N LEU A 19 42.45 16.92 30.53
CA LEU A 19 42.58 16.33 29.22
C LEU A 19 41.74 15.05 29.09
N LYS A 20 41.71 14.20 30.13
CA LYS A 20 40.82 13.01 30.19
C LYS A 20 39.35 13.38 30.14
N ASN A 21 38.92 14.40 30.93
CA ASN A 21 37.56 14.85 30.93
C ASN A 21 37.14 15.46 29.59
N PHE A 22 38.03 16.22 28.95
CA PHE A 22 37.80 16.79 27.61
C PHE A 22 37.69 15.68 26.53
N LEU A 23 38.56 14.66 26.60
CA LEU A 23 38.49 13.53 25.68
C LEU A 23 37.22 12.70 25.87
N SER A 24 36.79 12.48 27.14
CA SER A 24 35.55 11.80 27.49
C SER A 24 34.33 12.57 26.97
N LEU A 25 34.34 13.90 27.05
CA LEU A 25 33.28 14.76 26.52
C LEU A 25 33.21 14.69 25.00
N LEU A 26 34.35 14.67 24.32
CA LEU A 26 34.42 14.51 22.86
C LEU A 26 33.91 13.14 22.41
N ILE A 27 34.21 12.08 23.11
CA ILE A 27 33.70 10.73 22.84
C ILE A 27 32.18 10.67 23.05
N LEU A 28 31.67 11.29 24.12
CA LEU A 28 30.23 11.37 24.39
C LEU A 28 29.49 12.16 23.30
N LEU A 29 30.05 13.30 22.86
CA LEU A 29 29.54 14.08 21.74
C LEU A 29 29.58 13.28 20.43
N TYR A 30 30.64 12.54 20.15
CA TYR A 30 30.73 11.66 18.97
C TYR A 30 29.65 10.59 18.99
N PHE A 31 29.40 9.92 20.12
CA PHE A 31 28.31 8.95 20.27
C PHE A 31 26.92 9.58 20.13
N LEU A 32 26.71 10.82 20.57
CA LEU A 32 25.46 11.55 20.38
C LEU A 32 25.21 11.93 18.91
N PHE A 33 26.26 12.20 18.14
CA PHE A 33 26.18 12.48 16.70
C PHE A 33 26.06 11.22 15.84
N CYS A 34 26.48 10.05 16.33
CA CYS A 34 26.41 8.76 15.63
C CYS A 34 25.08 8.03 15.83
N VAL A 35 24.08 8.61 16.48
CA VAL A 35 22.70 8.09 16.44
C VAL A 35 22.14 8.44 15.06
N GLU A 36 22.48 7.63 14.06
CA GLU A 36 21.70 7.59 12.83
C GLU A 36 20.27 7.21 13.21
N ILE A 37 19.37 8.18 13.20
CA ILE A 37 17.94 7.90 13.22
C ILE A 37 17.70 7.16 11.91
N ALA A 38 17.56 5.85 11.99
CA ALA A 38 17.20 5.01 10.86
C ALA A 38 15.78 5.36 10.41
N PHE A 39 15.64 6.46 9.66
CA PHE A 39 14.41 6.74 8.94
C PHE A 39 14.23 5.62 7.92
N SER A 40 13.13 4.91 8.02
CA SER A 40 12.72 3.99 6.97
C SER A 40 12.61 4.77 5.68
N GLN A 41 13.40 4.37 4.67
CA GLN A 41 13.35 5.01 3.36
C GLN A 41 12.15 4.49 2.57
N PRO A 42 11.44 5.35 1.83
CA PRO A 42 10.37 4.92 0.93
C PRO A 42 10.85 3.87 -0.05
N LYS A 43 10.15 2.74 -0.13
CA LYS A 43 10.47 1.62 -1.02
C LYS A 43 9.36 1.46 -2.05
N HIS A 44 9.71 0.99 -3.25
CA HIS A 44 8.75 0.69 -4.32
C HIS A 44 8.04 -0.66 -4.13
N ALA A 45 8.54 -1.48 -3.22
CA ALA A 45 8.06 -2.84 -2.99
C ALA A 45 8.30 -3.29 -1.54
N ILE A 46 7.58 -4.32 -1.12
CA ILE A 46 7.75 -5.02 0.16
C ILE A 46 7.69 -6.52 -0.06
N SER A 47 8.63 -7.26 0.50
CA SER A 47 8.62 -8.73 0.53
C SER A 47 8.49 -9.24 1.96
N MET A 48 7.85 -10.41 2.13
CA MET A 48 7.69 -11.04 3.44
C MET A 48 9.01 -11.56 3.99
N TYR A 49 9.79 -12.23 3.16
CA TYR A 49 10.98 -12.98 3.58
C TYR A 49 12.29 -12.39 3.03
N ASP A 50 12.32 -12.06 1.74
CA ASP A 50 13.50 -11.65 1.03
C ASP A 50 13.44 -10.18 0.58
N THR A 51 14.44 -9.72 -0.14
CA THR A 51 14.40 -8.46 -0.86
C THR A 51 13.61 -8.64 -2.17
N PRO A 52 12.78 -7.65 -2.58
CA PRO A 52 12.13 -7.67 -3.88
C PRO A 52 13.15 -7.85 -5.01
N GLN A 53 12.87 -8.74 -5.96
CA GLN A 53 13.78 -9.07 -7.06
C GLN A 53 13.82 -7.99 -8.14
N LEU A 54 12.68 -7.33 -8.39
CA LEU A 54 12.62 -6.27 -9.39
C LEU A 54 13.17 -4.97 -8.81
N PRO A 55 14.08 -4.28 -9.52
CA PRO A 55 14.64 -3.00 -9.09
C PRO A 55 13.57 -1.89 -9.13
N HIS A 56 13.86 -0.75 -8.52
CA HIS A 56 12.94 0.39 -8.47
C HIS A 56 12.49 0.88 -9.86
N ASP A 57 13.35 0.77 -10.85
CA ASP A 57 13.17 1.24 -12.23
C ASP A 57 12.76 0.13 -13.20
N PHE A 58 12.23 -1.00 -12.71
CA PHE A 58 11.76 -2.07 -13.59
C PHE A 58 10.71 -1.55 -14.59
N VAL A 59 10.73 -2.10 -15.80
CA VAL A 59 9.93 -1.59 -16.93
C VAL A 59 8.60 -2.33 -17.09
N SER A 60 8.58 -3.62 -16.76
CA SER A 60 7.39 -4.48 -16.78
C SER A 60 7.62 -5.70 -15.90
N LEU A 61 6.53 -6.38 -15.55
CA LEU A 61 6.64 -7.68 -14.86
C LEU A 61 7.28 -8.73 -15.81
N PRO A 62 8.09 -9.67 -15.31
CA PRO A 62 8.82 -10.62 -16.14
C PRO A 62 7.93 -11.47 -17.07
N TYR A 63 6.75 -11.83 -16.60
CA TYR A 63 5.75 -12.60 -17.37
C TYR A 63 4.88 -11.76 -18.30
N ALA A 64 5.04 -10.43 -18.33
CA ALA A 64 4.25 -9.54 -19.16
C ALA A 64 5.01 -9.19 -20.47
N SER A 65 4.34 -9.34 -21.63
CA SER A 65 4.91 -8.91 -22.89
C SER A 65 4.59 -7.44 -23.16
N GLN A 66 5.63 -6.60 -23.25
CA GLN A 66 5.47 -5.18 -23.56
C GLN A 66 4.92 -4.94 -24.98
N SER A 67 5.11 -5.89 -25.90
CA SER A 67 4.61 -5.86 -27.28
C SER A 67 3.22 -6.48 -27.44
N ALA A 68 2.59 -6.95 -26.35
CA ALA A 68 1.26 -7.53 -26.39
C ALA A 68 0.25 -6.51 -26.95
N GLN A 69 -0.47 -6.93 -27.99
CA GLN A 69 -1.51 -6.10 -28.60
C GLN A 69 -2.71 -5.97 -27.67
N LYS A 70 -3.27 -4.78 -27.60
CA LYS A 70 -4.50 -4.49 -26.88
C LYS A 70 -5.71 -4.73 -27.79
N GLY A 71 -6.73 -5.39 -27.25
CA GLY A 71 -8.00 -5.62 -27.97
C GLY A 71 -8.50 -7.04 -27.85
N GLY A 72 -9.51 -7.37 -28.67
CA GLY A 72 -10.17 -8.67 -28.61
C GLY A 72 -11.22 -8.78 -27.49
N VAL A 73 -11.75 -9.99 -27.30
CA VAL A 73 -12.77 -10.31 -26.31
C VAL A 73 -12.39 -11.58 -25.58
N LEU A 74 -12.27 -11.49 -24.25
CA LEU A 74 -12.14 -12.65 -23.37
C LEU A 74 -13.51 -13.01 -22.81
N ARG A 75 -13.98 -14.23 -23.06
CA ARG A 75 -15.22 -14.77 -22.49
C ARG A 75 -14.90 -15.77 -21.41
N ILE A 76 -15.47 -15.56 -20.22
CA ILE A 76 -15.26 -16.43 -19.05
C ILE A 76 -16.61 -16.96 -18.61
N GLY A 77 -16.74 -18.29 -18.59
CA GLY A 77 -17.91 -18.96 -18.02
C GLY A 77 -17.82 -19.01 -16.50
N ALA A 78 -18.94 -18.77 -15.83
CA ALA A 78 -19.09 -18.97 -14.39
C ALA A 78 -20.40 -19.67 -14.08
N VAL A 79 -20.38 -20.62 -13.16
CA VAL A 79 -21.58 -21.33 -12.72
C VAL A 79 -22.32 -20.50 -11.69
N GLY A 80 -23.64 -20.38 -11.83
CA GLY A 80 -24.52 -19.67 -10.92
C GLY A 80 -25.16 -18.44 -11.55
N SER A 81 -25.68 -17.56 -10.71
CA SER A 81 -26.32 -16.30 -11.08
C SER A 81 -25.78 -15.18 -10.18
N PHE A 82 -26.14 -13.93 -10.47
CA PHE A 82 -25.77 -12.76 -9.68
C PHE A 82 -26.92 -11.78 -9.56
N ASP A 83 -26.95 -11.03 -8.46
CA ASP A 83 -27.94 -9.98 -8.15
C ASP A 83 -27.25 -8.68 -7.69
N SER A 84 -25.92 -8.70 -7.59
CA SER A 84 -25.10 -7.53 -7.24
C SER A 84 -23.83 -7.51 -8.07
N VAL A 85 -23.30 -6.31 -8.30
CA VAL A 85 -21.97 -6.07 -8.86
C VAL A 85 -20.96 -5.57 -7.80
N ASN A 86 -21.36 -5.54 -6.53
CA ASN A 86 -20.48 -5.24 -5.42
C ASN A 86 -19.92 -6.55 -4.79
N PRO A 87 -18.67 -6.95 -5.05
CA PRO A 87 -18.10 -8.19 -4.54
C PRO A 87 -17.62 -8.08 -3.07
N HIS A 88 -17.90 -6.97 -2.41
CA HIS A 88 -17.40 -6.65 -1.08
C HIS A 88 -18.46 -6.71 0.01
N ILE A 89 -19.72 -6.97 -0.33
CA ILE A 89 -20.83 -7.12 0.62
C ILE A 89 -21.04 -8.59 1.02
N ILE A 90 -21.80 -8.81 2.10
CA ILE A 90 -22.12 -10.15 2.60
C ILE A 90 -23.39 -10.67 1.93
N LYS A 91 -24.40 -9.83 1.80
CA LYS A 91 -25.69 -10.19 1.20
C LYS A 91 -25.64 -9.99 -0.31
N GLY A 92 -26.27 -10.90 -1.04
CA GLY A 92 -26.24 -10.91 -2.49
C GLY A 92 -25.14 -11.81 -3.08
N ARG A 93 -25.19 -11.97 -4.40
CA ARG A 93 -24.25 -12.77 -5.19
C ARG A 93 -23.60 -11.88 -6.24
N SER A 94 -22.31 -11.68 -6.10
CA SER A 94 -21.52 -10.95 -7.08
C SER A 94 -20.46 -11.88 -7.67
N PRO A 95 -20.19 -11.82 -8.99
CA PRO A 95 -19.08 -12.55 -9.59
C PRO A 95 -17.76 -12.16 -8.91
N TRP A 96 -17.02 -13.15 -8.45
CA TRP A 96 -15.78 -12.93 -7.70
C TRP A 96 -14.70 -12.24 -8.53
N GLN A 97 -14.76 -12.34 -9.85
CA GLN A 97 -13.85 -11.71 -10.79
C GLN A 97 -13.87 -10.19 -10.70
N LEU A 98 -15.03 -9.59 -10.42
CA LEU A 98 -15.17 -8.13 -10.28
C LEU A 98 -14.25 -7.56 -9.22
N ARG A 99 -13.92 -8.34 -8.21
CA ARG A 99 -13.00 -7.96 -7.15
C ARG A 99 -11.59 -7.64 -7.64
N PHE A 100 -11.16 -8.26 -8.73
CA PHE A 100 -9.83 -8.12 -9.30
C PHE A 100 -9.79 -7.20 -10.52
N TRP A 101 -10.91 -7.04 -11.22
CA TRP A 101 -10.94 -6.31 -12.47
C TRP A 101 -11.52 -4.90 -12.35
N ASN A 102 -12.31 -4.64 -11.30
CA ASN A 102 -12.87 -3.32 -11.03
C ASN A 102 -12.14 -2.53 -9.95
N TYR A 103 -11.38 -3.19 -9.09
CA TYR A 103 -10.78 -2.54 -7.93
C TYR A 103 -9.29 -2.83 -7.86
N GLU A 104 -8.51 -1.79 -7.73
CA GLU A 104 -7.10 -1.92 -7.43
C GLU A 104 -6.84 -1.77 -5.94
N THR A 105 -5.64 -2.20 -5.56
CA THR A 105 -5.11 -2.17 -4.20
C THR A 105 -3.96 -1.19 -4.11
N LEU A 106 -3.53 -0.83 -2.92
CA LEU A 106 -2.36 0.04 -2.75
C LEU A 106 -1.10 -0.57 -3.36
N MET A 107 -0.92 -1.88 -3.18
CA MET A 107 0.19 -2.66 -3.71
C MET A 107 -0.34 -3.85 -4.52
N GLY A 108 0.35 -4.23 -5.59
CA GLY A 108 0.02 -5.38 -6.42
C GLY A 108 0.96 -6.56 -6.19
N ARG A 109 0.44 -7.78 -6.26
CA ARG A 109 1.22 -9.02 -6.11
C ARG A 109 1.88 -9.41 -7.43
N SER A 110 3.17 -9.71 -7.42
CA SER A 110 3.82 -10.44 -8.52
C SER A 110 3.48 -11.93 -8.47
N TRP A 111 3.27 -12.55 -9.63
CA TRP A 111 3.04 -14.00 -9.71
C TRP A 111 4.33 -14.80 -9.58
N ASP A 112 5.48 -14.22 -9.99
CA ASP A 112 6.80 -14.85 -9.87
C ASP A 112 7.36 -14.74 -8.45
N GLU A 113 6.84 -13.78 -7.67
CA GLU A 113 7.24 -13.52 -6.29
C GLU A 113 5.99 -13.50 -5.39
N PRO A 114 5.41 -14.65 -5.03
CA PRO A 114 4.10 -14.74 -4.38
C PRO A 114 4.01 -14.02 -3.02
N PHE A 115 5.15 -13.79 -2.37
CA PHE A 115 5.23 -13.07 -1.08
C PHE A 115 5.78 -11.64 -1.22
N THR A 116 5.83 -11.10 -2.44
CA THR A 116 6.29 -9.75 -2.73
C THR A 116 5.19 -8.92 -3.37
N LEU A 117 5.08 -7.68 -2.91
CA LEU A 117 4.14 -6.69 -3.43
C LEU A 117 4.91 -5.51 -3.99
N TYR A 118 4.48 -5.02 -5.14
CA TYR A 118 4.99 -3.82 -5.82
C TYR A 118 3.97 -2.70 -5.80
N GLY A 119 4.42 -1.45 -5.84
CA GLY A 119 3.53 -0.29 -5.82
C GLY A 119 2.53 -0.30 -6.98
N LEU A 120 1.24 -0.09 -6.65
CA LEU A 120 0.15 0.03 -7.60
C LEU A 120 -0.54 1.40 -7.41
N LEU A 121 -1.62 1.53 -6.63
CA LEU A 121 -2.15 2.84 -6.26
C LEU A 121 -1.16 3.64 -5.39
N ALA A 122 -0.35 2.96 -4.59
CA ALA A 122 0.77 3.58 -3.89
C ALA A 122 2.03 3.61 -4.77
N GLU A 123 2.75 4.73 -4.75
CA GLU A 123 4.07 4.85 -5.38
C GLU A 123 5.18 4.34 -4.48
N SER A 124 4.98 4.42 -3.17
CA SER A 124 5.94 3.94 -2.19
C SER A 124 5.28 3.45 -0.91
N ILE A 125 6.04 2.64 -0.19
CA ILE A 125 5.71 2.07 1.11
C ILE A 125 6.89 2.30 2.07
N GLU A 126 6.57 2.68 3.30
CA GLU A 126 7.50 2.78 4.42
C GLU A 126 6.96 1.92 5.57
N THR A 127 7.85 1.31 6.36
CA THR A 127 7.45 0.50 7.53
C THR A 127 8.32 0.82 8.73
N GLY A 128 7.82 0.60 9.93
CA GLY A 128 8.66 0.52 11.11
C GLY A 128 9.66 -0.64 11.03
N PRO A 129 10.67 -0.64 11.90
CA PRO A 129 11.71 -1.69 11.91
C PRO A 129 11.14 -3.10 12.04
N ASN A 130 10.11 -3.29 12.84
CA ASN A 130 9.41 -4.57 13.05
C ASN A 130 8.09 -4.66 12.27
N ARG A 131 7.84 -3.70 11.36
CA ARG A 131 6.57 -3.58 10.61
C ARG A 131 5.34 -3.38 11.50
N GLU A 132 5.51 -2.80 12.67
CA GLU A 132 4.45 -2.42 13.61
C GLU A 132 3.53 -1.34 13.04
N TRP A 133 3.99 -0.64 12.00
CA TRP A 133 3.21 0.28 11.18
C TRP A 133 3.66 0.21 9.72
N VAL A 134 2.77 0.65 8.85
CA VAL A 134 3.04 0.88 7.42
C VAL A 134 2.50 2.24 6.99
N GLU A 135 3.26 2.96 6.18
CA GLU A 135 2.82 4.20 5.54
C GLU A 135 2.88 4.05 4.02
N PHE A 136 1.80 4.37 3.35
CA PHE A 136 1.70 4.37 1.89
C PHE A 136 1.64 5.80 1.37
N THR A 137 2.40 6.09 0.31
CA THR A 137 2.27 7.34 -0.45
C THR A 137 1.49 7.05 -1.73
N ILE A 138 0.31 7.67 -1.89
CA ILE A 138 -0.55 7.50 -3.07
C ILE A 138 0.10 8.18 -4.27
N ARG A 139 0.01 7.56 -5.45
CA ARG A 139 0.44 8.16 -6.72
C ARG A 139 -0.38 9.40 -7.04
N ARG A 140 0.25 10.41 -7.61
CA ARG A 140 -0.43 11.64 -8.05
C ARG A 140 -1.38 11.39 -9.20
N GLU A 141 -1.02 10.44 -10.08
CA GLU A 141 -1.79 10.05 -11.25
C GLU A 141 -2.94 9.09 -10.94
N ALA A 142 -3.01 8.52 -9.73
CA ALA A 142 -4.05 7.57 -9.35
C ALA A 142 -5.44 8.20 -9.41
N LYS A 143 -6.33 7.63 -10.22
CA LYS A 143 -7.68 8.12 -10.46
C LYS A 143 -8.71 6.99 -10.46
N PHE A 144 -9.93 7.38 -10.17
CA PHE A 144 -11.10 6.56 -10.43
C PHE A 144 -11.53 6.64 -11.90
N SER A 145 -12.45 5.78 -12.31
CA SER A 145 -12.97 5.69 -13.69
C SER A 145 -13.78 6.92 -14.14
N ASP A 146 -14.17 7.78 -13.21
CA ASP A 146 -14.78 9.08 -13.46
C ASP A 146 -13.76 10.24 -13.49
N ASN A 147 -12.47 9.92 -13.60
CA ASN A 147 -11.34 10.84 -13.60
C ASN A 147 -11.08 11.61 -12.29
N SER A 148 -11.87 11.38 -11.23
CA SER A 148 -11.57 11.96 -9.92
C SER A 148 -10.32 11.31 -9.29
N PRO A 149 -9.49 12.08 -8.54
CA PRO A 149 -8.30 11.54 -7.91
C PRO A 149 -8.63 10.56 -6.78
N VAL A 150 -7.78 9.56 -6.58
CA VAL A 150 -7.81 8.72 -5.38
C VAL A 150 -7.23 9.49 -4.22
N THR A 151 -7.95 9.55 -3.11
CA THR A 151 -7.57 10.34 -1.93
C THR A 151 -7.25 9.48 -0.71
N VAL A 152 -6.60 10.06 0.29
CA VAL A 152 -6.37 9.40 1.59
C VAL A 152 -7.69 9.09 2.28
N GLU A 153 -8.69 9.97 2.11
CA GLU A 153 -10.04 9.81 2.65
C GLU A 153 -10.75 8.58 2.06
N ASP A 154 -10.55 8.28 0.77
CA ASP A 154 -11.06 7.06 0.13
C ASP A 154 -10.43 5.81 0.75
N ILE A 155 -9.12 5.84 1.01
CA ILE A 155 -8.42 4.74 1.64
C ILE A 155 -8.95 4.50 3.07
N ILE A 156 -8.95 5.52 3.92
CA ILE A 156 -9.43 5.42 5.30
C ILE A 156 -10.86 4.89 5.33
N TRP A 157 -11.72 5.44 4.48
CA TRP A 157 -13.11 5.01 4.35
C TRP A 157 -13.22 3.55 3.90
N SER A 158 -12.43 3.14 2.90
CA SER A 158 -12.42 1.76 2.39
C SER A 158 -12.03 0.76 3.47
N TYR A 159 -10.98 1.04 4.24
CA TYR A 159 -10.55 0.16 5.32
C TYR A 159 -11.62 0.03 6.40
N LYS A 160 -12.22 1.15 6.82
CA LYS A 160 -13.29 1.17 7.82
C LYS A 160 -14.52 0.42 7.33
N THR A 161 -15.03 0.75 6.16
CA THR A 161 -16.26 0.16 5.59
C THR A 161 -16.10 -1.33 5.35
N LEU A 162 -15.01 -1.74 4.68
CA LEU A 162 -14.75 -3.16 4.44
C LEU A 162 -14.51 -3.93 5.74
N GLY A 163 -13.90 -3.30 6.72
CA GLY A 163 -13.60 -3.92 8.01
C GLY A 163 -14.79 -4.07 8.95
N THR A 164 -15.77 -3.20 8.85
CA THR A 164 -16.94 -3.17 9.76
C THR A 164 -18.19 -3.81 9.14
N ILE A 165 -18.62 -3.34 7.98
CA ILE A 165 -19.85 -3.78 7.31
C ILE A 165 -19.61 -4.57 6.02
N GLY A 166 -18.37 -4.56 5.50
CA GLY A 166 -18.01 -5.34 4.33
C GLY A 166 -17.93 -6.84 4.59
N HIS A 167 -17.62 -7.59 3.53
CA HIS A 167 -17.49 -9.04 3.57
C HIS A 167 -16.50 -9.49 4.67
N TRP A 168 -16.84 -10.52 5.42
CA TRP A 168 -16.10 -11.05 6.57
C TRP A 168 -14.60 -11.27 6.35
N ARG A 169 -14.16 -11.59 5.11
CA ARG A 169 -12.73 -11.72 4.75
C ARG A 169 -11.88 -10.49 5.08
N TYR A 170 -12.49 -9.32 5.17
CA TYR A 170 -11.79 -8.08 5.46
C TYR A 170 -11.70 -7.75 6.96
N ARG A 171 -12.53 -8.42 7.77
CA ARG A 171 -12.65 -8.12 9.21
C ARG A 171 -11.43 -8.57 10.01
N GLY A 172 -10.74 -9.63 9.56
CA GLY A 172 -9.54 -10.14 10.22
C GLY A 172 -8.47 -9.05 10.36
N LEU A 173 -8.09 -8.44 9.24
CA LEU A 173 -7.11 -7.34 9.23
C LEU A 173 -7.62 -6.11 10.00
N TRP A 174 -8.90 -5.76 9.86
CA TRP A 174 -9.46 -4.59 10.54
C TRP A 174 -9.32 -4.66 12.06
N LYS A 175 -9.51 -5.83 12.65
CA LYS A 175 -9.31 -6.08 14.08
C LYS A 175 -7.86 -5.94 14.54
N LYS A 176 -6.91 -5.99 13.61
CA LYS A 176 -5.47 -5.86 13.86
C LYS A 176 -4.95 -4.43 13.65
N ILE A 177 -5.79 -3.54 13.18
CA ILE A 177 -5.47 -2.12 13.00
C ILE A 177 -5.78 -1.40 14.32
N GLU A 178 -4.76 -0.76 14.89
CA GLU A 178 -4.89 0.15 16.03
C GLU A 178 -5.36 1.52 15.58
N SER A 179 -4.67 2.08 14.56
CA SER A 179 -5.05 3.37 13.97
C SER A 179 -4.81 3.38 12.46
N ILE A 180 -5.56 4.25 11.78
CA ILE A 180 -5.35 4.61 10.36
C ILE A 180 -5.48 6.13 10.22
N GLU A 181 -4.41 6.79 9.82
CA GLU A 181 -4.26 8.24 9.91
C GLU A 181 -3.72 8.85 8.61
N LYS A 182 -4.18 10.05 8.31
CA LYS A 182 -3.60 10.89 7.27
C LYS A 182 -2.37 11.60 7.82
N THR A 183 -1.20 11.25 7.33
CA THR A 183 0.08 11.84 7.74
C THR A 183 0.60 12.90 6.74
N GLY A 184 -0.03 12.98 5.57
CA GLY A 184 0.27 13.99 4.54
C GLY A 184 -0.82 14.06 3.49
N GLN A 185 -0.67 14.96 2.52
CA GLN A 185 -1.68 15.15 1.47
C GLN A 185 -1.98 13.85 0.69
N ARG A 186 -0.96 13.01 0.50
CA ARG A 186 -1.03 11.72 -0.20
C ARG A 186 -0.52 10.55 0.65
N LYS A 187 -0.34 10.74 1.96
CA LYS A 187 0.22 9.74 2.86
C LYS A 187 -0.81 9.24 3.85
N VAL A 188 -0.91 7.93 3.98
CA VAL A 188 -1.74 7.25 4.97
C VAL A 188 -0.89 6.26 5.76
N LYS A 189 -0.92 6.39 7.07
CA LYS A 189 -0.23 5.51 8.00
C LYS A 189 -1.23 4.59 8.69
N ILE A 190 -0.89 3.31 8.78
CA ILE A 190 -1.65 2.28 9.46
C ILE A 190 -0.76 1.68 10.55
N THR A 191 -1.19 1.77 11.80
CA THR A 191 -0.52 1.16 12.94
C THR A 191 -1.26 -0.10 13.36
N PHE A 192 -0.52 -1.15 13.72
CA PHE A 192 -1.08 -2.43 14.09
C PHE A 192 -1.02 -2.65 15.60
N ASN A 193 -1.96 -3.43 16.14
CA ASN A 193 -2.07 -3.72 17.57
C ASN A 193 -1.45 -5.07 17.96
N GLU A 194 -0.75 -5.72 17.04
CA GLU A 194 -0.01 -6.96 17.29
C GLU A 194 1.30 -6.99 16.51
N ASP A 195 2.27 -7.73 17.01
CA ASP A 195 3.55 -7.96 16.36
C ASP A 195 3.41 -9.09 15.31
N ASN A 196 3.06 -8.70 14.09
CA ASN A 196 2.93 -9.60 12.96
C ASN A 196 3.36 -8.91 11.67
N PRO A 197 4.55 -9.21 11.14
CA PRO A 197 5.10 -8.54 9.96
C PRO A 197 4.30 -8.78 8.66
N GLU A 198 3.40 -9.76 8.62
CA GLU A 198 2.50 -10.01 7.49
C GLU A 198 1.45 -8.91 7.32
N LEU A 199 1.08 -8.23 8.41
CA LEU A 199 0.01 -7.23 8.39
C LEU A 199 0.30 -6.06 7.42
N ALA A 200 1.56 -5.67 7.27
CA ALA A 200 1.96 -4.64 6.31
C ALA A 200 1.66 -5.05 4.86
N LEU A 201 1.87 -6.33 4.49
CA LEU A 201 1.53 -6.85 3.17
C LEU A 201 0.01 -6.96 3.01
N LEU A 202 -0.70 -7.51 4.01
CA LEU A 202 -2.16 -7.63 3.98
C LEU A 202 -2.84 -6.25 3.87
N ALA A 203 -2.28 -5.24 4.50
CA ALA A 203 -2.73 -3.86 4.33
C ALA A 203 -2.58 -3.42 2.87
N GLY A 204 -1.42 -3.61 2.24
CA GLY A 204 -1.21 -3.25 0.83
C GLY A 204 -2.20 -3.87 -0.16
N MET A 205 -2.81 -5.01 0.17
CA MET A 205 -3.73 -5.76 -0.70
C MET A 205 -5.22 -5.44 -0.49
N ARG A 206 -5.58 -4.43 0.29
CA ARG A 206 -6.98 -4.06 0.45
C ARG A 206 -7.48 -3.26 -0.76
N PRO A 207 -8.63 -3.61 -1.36
CA PRO A 207 -9.21 -2.83 -2.46
C PRO A 207 -9.64 -1.44 -1.98
N ILE A 208 -9.47 -0.46 -2.86
CA ILE A 208 -9.80 0.92 -2.60
C ILE A 208 -11.08 1.27 -3.37
N LEU A 209 -12.05 1.82 -2.65
CA LEU A 209 -13.36 2.22 -3.13
C LEU A 209 -13.48 3.75 -3.06
N LYS A 210 -14.30 4.33 -3.93
CA LYS A 210 -14.57 5.75 -3.93
C LYS A 210 -15.59 6.10 -2.83
N LYS A 211 -15.15 6.81 -1.80
CA LYS A 211 -16.00 7.19 -0.66
C LYS A 211 -17.29 7.93 -1.09
N THR A 212 -17.15 8.93 -1.95
CA THR A 212 -18.27 9.79 -2.34
C THR A 212 -19.35 9.07 -3.16
N GLN A 213 -19.06 7.92 -3.75
CA GLN A 213 -20.09 7.10 -4.39
C GLN A 213 -21.15 6.62 -3.40
N TRP A 214 -20.77 6.45 -2.13
CA TRP A 214 -21.61 5.81 -1.10
C TRP A 214 -22.29 6.81 -0.16
N ASP A 215 -22.15 8.11 -0.38
CA ASP A 215 -22.72 9.12 0.50
C ASP A 215 -24.25 9.03 0.62
N ASN A 216 -24.95 8.57 -0.46
CA ASN A 216 -26.40 8.41 -0.49
C ASN A 216 -26.84 6.98 -0.88
N ILE A 217 -25.92 6.02 -0.85
CA ILE A 217 -26.16 4.63 -1.21
C ILE A 217 -25.80 3.73 -0.03
N ASP A 218 -26.74 2.90 0.40
CA ASP A 218 -26.47 1.87 1.41
C ASP A 218 -25.51 0.82 0.83
N PHE A 219 -24.30 0.80 1.36
CA PHE A 219 -23.24 -0.10 0.89
C PHE A 219 -23.65 -1.57 0.93
N GLU A 220 -24.35 -2.00 2.00
CA GLU A 220 -24.75 -3.40 2.20
C GLU A 220 -25.92 -3.83 1.32
N LYS A 221 -26.67 -2.89 0.77
CA LYS A 221 -27.83 -3.13 -0.10
C LYS A 221 -27.57 -2.88 -1.58
N SER A 222 -26.30 -2.62 -1.94
CA SER A 222 -25.93 -2.39 -3.33
C SER A 222 -26.24 -3.60 -4.22
N SER A 223 -26.82 -3.33 -5.38
CA SER A 223 -27.32 -4.31 -6.34
C SER A 223 -26.61 -4.22 -7.69
N ILE A 224 -27.18 -4.83 -8.72
CA ILE A 224 -26.73 -4.68 -10.12
C ILE A 224 -26.91 -3.24 -10.65
N GLU A 225 -27.74 -2.43 -10.03
CA GLU A 225 -27.96 -1.02 -10.42
C GLU A 225 -26.85 -0.10 -9.88
N THR A 226 -26.11 -0.55 -8.87
CA THR A 226 -25.02 0.22 -8.26
C THR A 226 -23.70 -0.05 -8.98
N ILE A 227 -23.55 0.52 -10.19
CA ILE A 227 -22.32 0.35 -10.97
C ILE A 227 -21.15 1.00 -10.23
N PRO A 228 -20.07 0.24 -9.96
CA PRO A 228 -18.94 0.78 -9.20
C PRO A 228 -18.14 1.79 -10.00
N ILE A 229 -17.81 2.92 -9.37
CA ILE A 229 -16.78 3.83 -9.83
C ILE A 229 -15.43 3.20 -9.41
N SER A 230 -14.73 2.64 -10.40
CA SER A 230 -13.58 1.75 -10.18
C SER A 230 -12.24 2.46 -10.31
N THR A 231 -11.18 1.84 -9.82
CA THR A 231 -9.79 2.32 -10.03
C THR A 231 -9.06 1.56 -11.12
N ALA A 232 -9.65 0.45 -11.60
CA ALA A 232 -8.98 -0.52 -12.49
C ALA A 232 -9.21 -0.22 -13.97
N ALA A 233 -8.51 -0.99 -14.82
CA ALA A 233 -8.49 -0.80 -16.26
C ALA A 233 -9.80 -1.18 -16.97
N TYR A 234 -10.72 -1.85 -16.29
CA TYR A 234 -12.01 -2.24 -16.87
C TYR A 234 -13.15 -1.65 -16.07
N VAL A 235 -14.17 -1.21 -16.78
CA VAL A 235 -15.44 -0.70 -16.25
C VAL A 235 -16.59 -1.57 -16.75
N ILE A 236 -17.64 -1.72 -15.95
CA ILE A 236 -18.84 -2.43 -16.36
C ILE A 236 -19.57 -1.57 -17.41
N SER A 237 -19.74 -2.11 -18.60
CA SER A 237 -20.38 -1.44 -19.74
C SER A 237 -21.79 -1.94 -20.02
N ASN A 238 -22.11 -3.21 -19.68
CA ASN A 238 -23.43 -3.77 -19.82
C ASN A 238 -23.69 -4.87 -18.79
N ILE A 239 -24.93 -4.98 -18.32
CA ILE A 239 -25.39 -6.05 -17.43
C ILE A 239 -26.68 -6.62 -18.02
N GLU A 240 -26.68 -7.93 -18.27
CA GLU A 240 -27.88 -8.72 -18.46
C GLU A 240 -28.17 -9.48 -17.16
N PRO A 241 -29.17 -9.07 -16.37
CA PRO A 241 -29.39 -9.60 -15.01
C PRO A 241 -29.41 -11.12 -14.97
N GLY A 242 -28.61 -11.69 -14.07
CA GLY A 242 -28.49 -13.14 -13.89
C GLY A 242 -27.82 -13.92 -15.02
N LYS A 243 -27.47 -13.28 -16.13
CA LYS A 243 -26.95 -13.91 -17.34
C LYS A 243 -25.51 -13.54 -17.68
N SER A 244 -25.24 -12.23 -17.83
CA SER A 244 -23.89 -11.78 -18.21
C SER A 244 -23.54 -10.40 -17.69
N ILE A 245 -22.25 -10.15 -17.51
CA ILE A 245 -21.66 -8.83 -17.26
C ILE A 245 -20.59 -8.61 -18.32
N THR A 246 -20.73 -7.51 -19.06
CA THR A 246 -19.71 -7.09 -20.02
C THR A 246 -18.90 -5.96 -19.41
N MET A 247 -17.59 -6.09 -19.49
CA MET A 247 -16.66 -5.06 -19.07
C MET A 247 -15.93 -4.53 -20.30
N ALA A 248 -15.81 -3.23 -20.41
CA ALA A 248 -15.02 -2.55 -21.43
C ALA A 248 -13.74 -1.96 -20.82
N ARG A 249 -12.71 -1.87 -21.63
CA ARG A 249 -11.50 -1.14 -21.22
C ARG A 249 -11.83 0.33 -20.99
N ASN A 250 -11.38 0.87 -19.86
CA ASN A 250 -11.40 2.30 -19.62
C ASN A 250 -10.30 2.97 -20.49
N PRO A 251 -10.66 3.82 -21.48
CA PRO A 251 -9.68 4.50 -22.32
C PRO A 251 -8.78 5.46 -21.53
N ASP A 252 -9.31 6.01 -20.43
CA ASP A 252 -8.62 6.99 -19.58
C ASP A 252 -7.98 6.34 -18.35
N TYR A 253 -7.73 5.03 -18.41
CA TYR A 253 -7.13 4.32 -17.28
C TYR A 253 -5.77 4.91 -16.91
N TRP A 254 -5.68 5.44 -15.72
CA TRP A 254 -4.53 6.14 -15.15
C TRP A 254 -3.24 5.30 -15.12
N GLY A 255 -3.38 3.99 -14.92
CA GLY A 255 -2.26 3.05 -14.71
C GLY A 255 -1.69 2.43 -16.00
N THR A 256 -2.10 2.86 -17.18
CA THR A 256 -1.71 2.25 -18.46
C THR A 256 -0.19 2.14 -18.65
N ASN A 257 0.56 3.11 -18.18
CA ASN A 257 2.02 3.19 -18.33
C ASN A 257 2.79 2.71 -17.10
N LEU A 258 2.10 2.25 -16.05
CA LEU A 258 2.78 1.72 -14.88
C LEU A 258 3.57 0.46 -15.23
N PRO A 259 4.82 0.31 -14.75
CA PRO A 259 5.60 -0.90 -14.94
C PRO A 259 4.85 -2.17 -14.52
N PHE A 260 4.09 -2.10 -13.44
CA PHE A 260 3.24 -3.19 -12.94
C PHE A 260 2.09 -3.57 -13.90
N ARG A 261 1.65 -2.66 -14.77
CA ARG A 261 0.54 -2.85 -15.72
C ARG A 261 0.96 -3.00 -17.17
N LYS A 262 2.18 -2.60 -17.49
CA LYS A 262 2.68 -2.66 -18.86
C LYS A 262 2.73 -4.09 -19.39
N GLY A 263 2.11 -4.33 -20.55
CA GLY A 263 2.01 -5.66 -21.16
C GLY A 263 0.98 -6.59 -20.52
N THR A 264 0.17 -6.11 -19.55
CA THR A 264 -0.93 -6.85 -18.93
C THR A 264 -2.29 -6.27 -19.32
N LEU A 265 -3.40 -6.91 -18.93
CA LEU A 265 -4.76 -6.43 -19.16
C LEU A 265 -5.01 -6.11 -20.65
N ASN A 266 -4.82 -7.09 -21.53
CA ASN A 266 -4.73 -6.85 -22.98
C ASN A 266 -6.07 -6.92 -23.74
N PHE A 267 -7.18 -7.34 -23.11
CA PHE A 267 -8.51 -7.47 -23.71
C PHE A 267 -9.34 -6.21 -23.57
#